data_2c498251feed6ad013c912724d5503f5
#
_entry.id   2c498251feed6ad013c912724d5503f5
#
_cell.length_a   1.000
_cell.length_b   1.000
_cell.length_c   1.000
_cell.angle_alpha   90.00
_cell.angle_beta   90.00
_cell.angle_gamma   90.00
#
_symmetry.space_group_name_H-M   'P 1'
#
loop_
_entity.id
_entity.type
_entity.pdbx_description
1 polymer ?
#
loop_
_entity_poly.entity_id
_entity_poly.type
_entity_poly.pdbx_seq_one_letter_code
_entity_poly.pdbx_strand_id
1 'polypeptide(L)'
;MSETSPAPEPAIRFACLLSDRAALAVSGPEAAHFLNNLLTAEIEGLAVGAGVPAALLTPQGKVIADMLVFNASDDEPLYLIDVAAGLAEDLARRLMLYRLRSAVTIDRLGPEVGIAVIAGHPAPEGEAHYRFDDPRDAAMGARLIGPRAELAALIPADQATDEAAYHAARISRGLPECGKDFLAQSAFPHEVNLDQLGGVAFRKGCYIGQEVVSRMEHRGTARTRTMIVEMLNGFNVMGGAECRAGDRVLGIGGECAGARGLVPMRIDRLAEALAAGEAIALGGVPVRVIRPDYARFPVDMG
;
A
#
# COMPACT_ATOMS: atom_id res chain seq x y z
N MET A 1 -19.08 5.15 -36.09
CA MET A 1 -18.68 4.16 -35.10
C MET A 1 -18.93 4.81 -33.75
N SER A 2 -19.91 4.33 -33.02
CA SER A 2 -20.39 4.90 -31.74
C SER A 2 -19.37 4.55 -30.66
N GLU A 3 -18.62 5.50 -30.13
CA GLU A 3 -17.82 5.31 -28.93
C GLU A 3 -18.76 5.04 -27.76
N THR A 4 -18.82 3.80 -27.35
CA THR A 4 -19.50 3.41 -26.12
C THR A 4 -18.63 3.94 -24.96
N SER A 5 -19.06 5.02 -24.33
CA SER A 5 -18.45 5.50 -23.07
C SER A 5 -18.38 4.32 -22.09
N PRO A 6 -17.24 4.05 -21.46
CA PRO A 6 -17.15 2.96 -20.48
C PRO A 6 -18.20 3.19 -19.38
N ALA A 7 -18.89 2.12 -18.98
CA ALA A 7 -19.81 2.17 -17.86
C ALA A 7 -19.08 2.71 -16.61
N PRO A 8 -19.72 3.57 -15.79
CA PRO A 8 -19.10 4.07 -14.58
C PRO A 8 -18.66 2.87 -13.70
N GLU A 9 -17.42 2.90 -13.19
CA GLU A 9 -16.96 1.89 -12.26
C GLU A 9 -17.91 1.82 -11.06
N PRO A 10 -18.25 0.59 -10.60
CA PRO A 10 -19.12 0.43 -9.44
C PRO A 10 -18.50 1.14 -8.24
N ALA A 11 -19.33 1.87 -7.49
CA ALA A 11 -18.88 2.55 -6.28
C ALA A 11 -18.24 1.54 -5.32
N ILE A 12 -17.04 1.84 -4.82
CA ILE A 12 -16.34 1.01 -3.85
C ILE A 12 -17.15 0.98 -2.56
N ARG A 13 -17.48 -0.22 -2.10
CA ARG A 13 -18.21 -0.45 -0.84
C ARG A 13 -17.66 -1.67 -0.14
N PHE A 14 -17.24 -1.50 1.10
CA PHE A 14 -16.86 -2.58 2.01
C PHE A 14 -16.94 -2.11 3.46
N ALA A 15 -17.14 -3.05 4.37
CA ALA A 15 -17.02 -2.88 5.82
C ALA A 15 -16.57 -4.21 6.41
N CYS A 16 -15.33 -4.32 6.84
CA CYS A 16 -14.77 -5.57 7.36
C CYS A 16 -13.60 -5.34 8.32
N LEU A 17 -13.34 -6.35 9.15
CA LEU A 17 -12.08 -6.48 9.88
C LEU A 17 -11.03 -7.08 8.92
N LEU A 18 -9.80 -6.57 8.99
CA LEU A 18 -8.66 -7.15 8.29
C LEU A 18 -7.93 -8.14 9.22
N SER A 19 -7.88 -9.41 8.82
CA SER A 19 -7.21 -10.46 9.58
C SER A 19 -5.71 -10.51 9.28
N ASP A 20 -5.32 -10.01 8.12
CA ASP A 20 -3.97 -10.00 7.58
C ASP A 20 -3.17 -8.71 7.92
N ARG A 21 -3.78 -7.81 8.71
CA ARG A 21 -3.14 -6.57 9.19
C ARG A 21 -2.94 -6.61 10.69
N ALA A 22 -1.91 -5.91 11.17
CA ALA A 22 -1.59 -5.74 12.57
C ALA A 22 -1.21 -4.29 12.86
N ALA A 23 -1.40 -3.88 14.12
CA ALA A 23 -1.06 -2.54 14.56
C ALA A 23 0.16 -2.54 15.50
N LEU A 24 1.02 -1.51 15.34
CA LEU A 24 2.03 -1.13 16.31
C LEU A 24 1.70 0.25 16.86
N ALA A 25 2.09 0.51 18.11
CA ALA A 25 2.08 1.82 18.71
C ALA A 25 3.53 2.30 18.92
N VAL A 26 3.83 3.53 18.52
CA VAL A 26 5.10 4.20 18.81
C VAL A 26 4.76 5.48 19.56
N SER A 27 5.18 5.57 20.83
CA SER A 27 4.85 6.68 21.70
C SER A 27 6.08 7.30 22.36
N GLY A 28 5.89 8.48 22.93
CA GLY A 28 6.94 9.21 23.64
C GLY A 28 7.36 10.51 22.97
N PRO A 29 8.09 11.38 23.69
CA PRO A 29 8.38 12.75 23.23
C PRO A 29 9.23 12.82 21.95
N GLU A 30 9.96 11.76 21.62
CA GLU A 30 10.78 11.71 20.41
C GLU A 30 10.16 10.83 19.31
N ALA A 31 8.91 10.38 19.44
CA ALA A 31 8.29 9.43 18.51
C ALA A 31 8.23 9.95 17.06
N ALA A 32 7.83 11.21 16.86
CA ALA A 32 7.81 11.84 15.53
C ALA A 32 9.20 11.84 14.90
N HIS A 33 10.19 12.37 15.62
CA HIS A 33 11.57 12.48 15.16
C HIS A 33 12.19 11.11 14.87
N PHE A 34 11.96 10.15 15.76
CA PHE A 34 12.43 8.78 15.61
C PHE A 34 11.89 8.13 14.32
N LEU A 35 10.58 8.17 14.11
CA LEU A 35 9.96 7.62 12.90
C LEU A 35 10.39 8.37 11.65
N ASN A 36 10.51 9.71 11.75
CA ASN A 36 10.94 10.54 10.63
C ASN A 36 12.35 10.17 10.13
N ASN A 37 13.26 9.82 11.02
CA ASN A 37 14.63 9.43 10.65
C ASN A 37 14.76 8.00 10.10
N LEU A 38 13.73 7.18 10.24
CA LEU A 38 13.76 5.78 9.79
C LEU A 38 12.93 5.52 8.54
N LEU A 39 11.75 6.15 8.45
CA LEU A 39 10.76 5.87 7.42
C LEU A 39 10.91 6.81 6.22
N THR A 40 10.38 6.41 5.07
CA THR A 40 10.46 7.17 3.83
C THR A 40 9.63 8.44 3.82
N ALA A 41 8.49 8.46 4.54
CA ALA A 41 7.56 9.58 4.59
C ALA A 41 7.97 10.67 5.60
N GLU A 42 7.45 11.87 5.44
CA GLU A 42 7.54 12.94 6.43
C GLU A 42 6.56 12.64 7.57
N ILE A 43 7.09 12.49 8.80
CA ILE A 43 6.29 12.20 9.99
C ILE A 43 6.24 13.43 10.91
N GLU A 44 7.34 14.20 10.99
CA GLU A 44 7.35 15.46 11.72
C GLU A 44 6.35 16.44 11.09
N GLY A 45 5.45 16.99 11.90
CA GLY A 45 4.41 17.89 11.42
C GLY A 45 3.16 17.18 10.84
N LEU A 46 3.08 15.85 10.90
CA LEU A 46 1.84 15.15 10.57
C LEU A 46 0.76 15.54 11.60
N ALA A 47 -0.34 16.14 11.14
CA ALA A 47 -1.42 16.59 12.01
C ALA A 47 -2.09 15.42 12.75
N VAL A 48 -2.62 15.66 13.94
CA VAL A 48 -3.45 14.68 14.67
C VAL A 48 -4.65 14.28 13.82
N GLY A 49 -4.94 13.00 13.75
CA GLY A 49 -5.98 12.42 12.91
C GLY A 49 -5.57 12.21 11.44
N ALA A 50 -4.41 12.70 11.03
CA ALA A 50 -3.89 12.46 9.69
C ALA A 50 -3.05 11.18 9.61
N GLY A 51 -2.93 10.64 8.40
CA GLY A 51 -2.09 9.49 8.09
C GLY A 51 -1.23 9.70 6.86
N VAL A 52 -0.19 8.90 6.72
CA VAL A 52 0.71 8.89 5.56
C VAL A 52 1.17 7.47 5.26
N PRO A 53 1.21 7.04 3.98
CA PRO A 53 1.89 5.80 3.63
C PRO A 53 3.40 5.98 3.81
N ALA A 54 4.08 4.92 4.22
CA ALA A 54 5.51 4.94 4.47
C ALA A 54 6.14 3.57 4.24
N ALA A 55 7.46 3.50 4.19
CA ALA A 55 8.20 2.25 4.24
C ALA A 55 9.44 2.36 5.11
N LEU A 56 9.81 1.24 5.74
CA LEU A 56 11.14 1.01 6.27
C LEU A 56 11.98 0.33 5.18
N LEU A 57 13.18 0.84 4.94
CA LEU A 57 14.05 0.34 3.88
C LEU A 57 15.30 -0.36 4.44
N THR A 58 15.89 -1.20 3.59
CA THR A 58 17.29 -1.64 3.77
C THR A 58 18.25 -0.46 3.46
N PRO A 59 19.51 -0.51 3.91
CA PRO A 59 20.51 0.49 3.49
C PRO A 59 20.68 0.57 1.96
N GLN A 60 20.36 -0.51 1.22
CA GLN A 60 20.38 -0.56 -0.24
C GLN A 60 19.10 0.01 -0.88
N GLY A 61 18.16 0.56 -0.07
CA GLY A 61 16.94 1.20 -0.55
C GLY A 61 15.78 0.27 -0.88
N LYS A 62 15.86 -1.02 -0.55
CA LYS A 62 14.76 -1.98 -0.78
C LYS A 62 13.74 -1.93 0.36
N VAL A 63 12.46 -2.04 0.03
CA VAL A 63 11.35 -2.05 1.00
C VAL A 63 11.39 -3.29 1.88
N ILE A 64 11.57 -3.12 3.19
CA ILE A 64 11.45 -4.18 4.20
C ILE A 64 9.98 -4.40 4.54
N ALA A 65 9.27 -3.30 4.81
CA ALA A 65 7.84 -3.27 5.06
C ALA A 65 7.29 -1.93 4.60
N ASP A 66 6.16 -1.94 3.93
CA ASP A 66 5.30 -0.78 3.73
C ASP A 66 4.24 -0.74 4.82
N MET A 67 3.76 0.44 5.15
CA MET A 67 2.82 0.67 6.24
C MET A 67 2.04 1.96 6.06
N LEU A 68 0.99 2.11 6.84
CA LEU A 68 0.33 3.40 7.04
C LEU A 68 0.66 3.88 8.46
N VAL A 69 1.10 5.11 8.57
CA VAL A 69 1.44 5.75 9.85
C VAL A 69 0.43 6.84 10.13
N PHE A 70 -0.17 6.81 11.31
CA PHE A 70 -1.21 7.76 11.73
C PHE A 70 -0.76 8.48 12.99
N ASN A 71 -0.92 9.79 13.04
CA ASN A 71 -0.74 10.56 14.28
C ASN A 71 -2.05 10.49 15.08
N ALA A 72 -2.01 9.81 16.22
CA ALA A 72 -3.18 9.59 17.08
C ALA A 72 -3.28 10.64 18.21
N SER A 73 -2.18 11.26 18.63
CA SER A 73 -2.16 12.30 19.69
C SER A 73 -0.85 13.07 19.69
N ASP A 74 -0.93 14.37 19.97
CA ASP A 74 0.23 15.26 20.17
C ASP A 74 0.48 15.58 21.66
N ASP A 75 -0.53 15.55 22.51
CA ASP A 75 -0.39 15.84 23.96
C ASP A 75 0.48 14.79 24.65
N GLU A 76 0.21 13.52 24.37
CA GLU A 76 1.09 12.38 24.62
C GLU A 76 1.40 11.78 23.25
N PRO A 77 2.53 12.12 22.60
CA PRO A 77 2.80 11.75 21.23
C PRO A 77 2.62 10.26 21.00
N LEU A 78 1.67 9.90 20.13
CA LEU A 78 1.30 8.54 19.80
C LEU A 78 1.09 8.39 18.29
N TYR A 79 1.85 7.49 17.71
CA TYR A 79 1.72 7.09 16.31
C TYR A 79 1.26 5.64 16.23
N LEU A 80 0.19 5.38 15.49
CA LEU A 80 -0.27 4.05 15.17
C LEU A 80 0.21 3.65 13.78
N ILE A 81 0.74 2.45 13.68
CA ILE A 81 1.28 1.89 12.44
C ILE A 81 0.43 0.69 12.05
N ASP A 82 -0.20 0.75 10.89
CA ASP A 82 -0.90 -0.36 10.25
C ASP A 82 0.03 -1.03 9.24
N VAL A 83 0.35 -2.29 9.45
CA VAL A 83 1.31 -3.08 8.66
C VAL A 83 0.77 -4.49 8.40
N ALA A 84 1.26 -5.16 7.35
CA ALA A 84 0.95 -6.57 7.13
C ALA A 84 1.30 -7.42 8.37
N ALA A 85 0.37 -8.26 8.82
CA ALA A 85 0.52 -9.02 10.07
C ALA A 85 1.79 -9.90 10.07
N GLY A 86 2.14 -10.48 8.91
CA GLY A 86 3.35 -11.28 8.75
C GLY A 86 4.66 -10.49 8.84
N LEU A 87 4.61 -9.15 8.76
CA LEU A 87 5.79 -8.27 8.85
C LEU A 87 5.87 -7.53 10.19
N ALA A 88 4.81 -7.54 10.99
CA ALA A 88 4.68 -6.74 12.21
C ALA A 88 5.77 -7.06 13.25
N GLU A 89 6.08 -8.33 13.47
CA GLU A 89 7.12 -8.79 14.41
C GLU A 89 8.51 -8.30 13.99
N ASP A 90 8.88 -8.49 12.71
CA ASP A 90 10.19 -8.06 12.20
C ASP A 90 10.31 -6.54 12.20
N LEU A 91 9.23 -5.83 11.86
CA LEU A 91 9.19 -4.36 11.93
C LEU A 91 9.40 -3.86 13.37
N ALA A 92 8.64 -4.39 14.35
CA ALA A 92 8.79 -4.01 15.75
C ALA A 92 10.22 -4.26 16.26
N ARG A 93 10.78 -5.43 15.95
CA ARG A 93 12.15 -5.77 16.33
C ARG A 93 13.17 -4.80 15.71
N ARG A 94 13.02 -4.44 14.44
CA ARG A 94 13.92 -3.48 13.77
C ARG A 94 13.80 -2.09 14.36
N LEU A 95 12.60 -1.60 14.60
CA LEU A 95 12.39 -0.30 15.25
C LEU A 95 13.05 -0.29 16.64
N MET A 96 12.90 -1.36 17.44
CA MET A 96 13.58 -1.48 18.73
C MET A 96 15.11 -1.45 18.61
N LEU A 97 15.72 -2.07 17.58
CA LEU A 97 17.17 -2.01 17.35
C LEU A 97 17.63 -0.57 17.04
N TYR A 98 16.84 0.22 16.34
CA TYR A 98 17.17 1.61 16.00
C TYR A 98 16.86 2.59 17.14
N ARG A 99 16.08 2.18 18.16
CA ARG A 99 15.67 3.06 19.26
C ARG A 99 16.88 3.65 20.02
N LEU A 100 17.90 2.84 20.24
CA LEU A 100 19.13 3.23 20.96
C LEU A 100 18.82 3.96 22.27
N ARG A 101 18.98 5.32 22.28
CA ARG A 101 18.74 6.19 23.45
C ARG A 101 17.51 7.08 23.27
N SER A 102 16.77 6.94 22.17
CA SER A 102 15.59 7.77 21.93
C SER A 102 14.51 7.49 22.97
N ALA A 103 13.88 8.55 23.43
CA ALA A 103 12.80 8.53 24.42
C ALA A 103 11.48 8.11 23.75
N VAL A 104 11.43 6.86 23.28
CA VAL A 104 10.26 6.26 22.64
C VAL A 104 9.96 4.87 23.20
N THR A 105 8.69 4.51 23.21
CA THR A 105 8.19 3.17 23.47
C THR A 105 7.63 2.61 22.16
N ILE A 106 7.91 1.35 21.89
CA ILE A 106 7.46 0.66 20.66
C ILE A 106 6.76 -0.62 21.11
N ASP A 107 5.45 -0.68 20.87
CA ASP A 107 4.60 -1.78 21.27
C ASP A 107 3.97 -2.42 20.03
N ARG A 108 4.18 -3.71 19.85
CA ARG A 108 3.35 -4.50 18.96
C ARG A 108 2.04 -4.80 19.68
N LEU A 109 0.94 -4.25 19.17
CA LEU A 109 -0.37 -4.46 19.76
C LEU A 109 -0.80 -5.92 19.55
N GLY A 110 -1.41 -6.52 20.59
CA GLY A 110 -1.81 -7.92 20.57
C GLY A 110 -3.01 -8.20 19.66
N PRO A 111 -3.42 -9.48 19.53
CA PRO A 111 -4.52 -9.88 18.66
C PRO A 111 -5.88 -9.36 19.10
N GLU A 112 -5.99 -8.83 20.32
CA GLU A 112 -7.16 -8.14 20.85
C GLU A 112 -7.40 -6.78 20.20
N VAL A 113 -6.37 -6.17 19.59
CA VAL A 113 -6.48 -4.96 18.77
C VAL A 113 -6.68 -5.38 17.31
N GLY A 114 -7.66 -4.77 16.66
CA GLY A 114 -7.99 -5.02 15.28
C GLY A 114 -7.85 -3.76 14.42
N ILE A 115 -7.89 -3.98 13.12
CA ILE A 115 -8.02 -2.95 12.10
C ILE A 115 -9.29 -3.25 11.32
N ALA A 116 -10.24 -2.31 11.31
CA ALA A 116 -11.42 -2.36 10.46
C ALA A 116 -11.32 -1.30 9.36
N VAL A 117 -11.91 -1.59 8.21
CA VAL A 117 -11.96 -0.69 7.06
C VAL A 117 -13.40 -0.53 6.60
N ILE A 118 -13.80 0.72 6.30
CA ILE A 118 -15.16 1.05 5.91
C ILE A 118 -15.11 2.05 4.76
N ALA A 119 -15.68 1.69 3.61
CA ALA A 119 -15.83 2.55 2.46
C ALA A 119 -17.24 2.50 1.88
N GLY A 120 -17.72 3.63 1.33
CA GLY A 120 -19.07 3.74 0.76
C GLY A 120 -20.19 3.75 1.78
N HIS A 121 -19.87 3.77 3.08
CA HIS A 121 -20.76 3.89 4.22
C HIS A 121 -20.22 4.91 5.22
N PRO A 122 -21.07 5.56 6.04
CA PRO A 122 -20.60 6.37 7.15
C PRO A 122 -19.75 5.53 8.11
N ALA A 123 -18.53 5.97 8.39
CA ALA A 123 -17.72 5.33 9.42
C ALA A 123 -18.22 5.78 10.80
N PRO A 124 -18.38 4.85 11.75
CA PRO A 124 -18.82 5.18 13.09
C PRO A 124 -17.78 6.03 13.83
N GLU A 125 -18.28 6.97 14.63
CA GLU A 125 -17.49 7.71 15.61
C GLU A 125 -17.54 6.97 16.95
N GLY A 126 -16.47 7.07 17.77
CA GLY A 126 -16.43 6.44 19.08
C GLY A 126 -15.16 6.77 19.84
N GLU A 127 -15.23 6.66 21.18
CA GLU A 127 -14.08 6.92 22.07
C GLU A 127 -13.16 5.69 22.23
N ALA A 128 -13.67 4.51 21.89
CA ALA A 128 -12.95 3.24 22.09
C ALA A 128 -11.98 2.88 20.95
N HIS A 129 -11.97 3.65 19.86
CA HIS A 129 -11.11 3.41 18.70
C HIS A 129 -10.62 4.70 18.07
N TYR A 130 -9.50 4.62 17.37
CA TYR A 130 -8.99 5.69 16.51
C TYR A 130 -9.58 5.55 15.11
N ARG A 131 -10.02 6.66 14.53
CA ARG A 131 -10.53 6.73 13.16
C ARG A 131 -9.62 7.62 12.32
N PHE A 132 -9.22 7.11 11.17
CA PHE A 132 -8.39 7.80 10.18
C PHE A 132 -8.97 7.58 8.78
N ASP A 133 -8.77 8.53 7.88
CA ASP A 133 -9.02 8.30 6.45
C ASP A 133 -7.81 7.58 5.82
N ASP A 134 -8.05 6.70 4.83
CA ASP A 134 -6.94 6.03 4.14
C ASP A 134 -6.12 7.07 3.35
N PRO A 135 -4.84 7.26 3.69
CA PRO A 135 -4.05 8.33 3.09
C PRO A 135 -3.64 8.07 1.64
N ARG A 136 -3.85 6.86 1.12
CA ARG A 136 -3.45 6.48 -0.24
C ARG A 136 -4.49 6.88 -1.29
N ASP A 137 -5.77 6.75 -0.94
CA ASP A 137 -6.90 7.03 -1.82
C ASP A 137 -8.18 7.24 -0.99
N ALA A 138 -8.84 8.37 -1.16
CA ALA A 138 -10.08 8.69 -0.45
C ALA A 138 -11.21 7.66 -0.69
N ALA A 139 -11.21 6.97 -1.84
CA ALA A 139 -12.18 5.93 -2.14
C ALA A 139 -12.04 4.69 -1.23
N MET A 140 -10.88 4.51 -0.59
CA MET A 140 -10.65 3.45 0.40
C MET A 140 -11.31 3.73 1.76
N GLY A 141 -11.86 4.93 1.96
CA GLY A 141 -12.66 5.30 3.13
C GLY A 141 -11.86 5.38 4.42
N ALA A 142 -12.49 4.95 5.53
CA ALA A 142 -11.93 5.07 6.86
C ALA A 142 -11.27 3.76 7.33
N ARG A 143 -10.21 3.93 8.15
CA ARG A 143 -9.57 2.89 8.95
C ARG A 143 -9.86 3.14 10.41
N LEU A 144 -10.28 2.09 11.11
CA LEU A 144 -10.52 2.10 12.54
C LEU A 144 -9.50 1.17 13.20
N ILE A 145 -8.80 1.66 14.23
CA ILE A 145 -7.83 0.87 15.00
C ILE A 145 -8.27 0.88 16.45
N GLY A 146 -8.53 -0.30 17.03
CA GLY A 146 -9.04 -0.41 18.41
C GLY A 146 -9.35 -1.84 18.81
N PRO A 147 -10.04 -2.04 19.93
CA PRO A 147 -10.41 -3.38 20.39
C PRO A 147 -11.20 -4.13 19.32
N ARG A 148 -10.70 -5.29 18.91
CA ARG A 148 -11.27 -6.09 17.80
C ARG A 148 -12.75 -6.41 17.98
N ALA A 149 -13.17 -6.75 19.22
CA ALA A 149 -14.55 -7.07 19.52
C ALA A 149 -15.49 -5.86 19.34
N GLU A 150 -15.02 -4.68 19.72
CA GLU A 150 -15.77 -3.43 19.56
C GLU A 150 -15.87 -3.04 18.09
N LEU A 151 -14.76 -3.11 17.35
CA LEU A 151 -14.74 -2.85 15.91
C LEU A 151 -15.71 -3.79 15.16
N ALA A 152 -15.74 -5.08 15.54
CA ALA A 152 -16.68 -6.03 14.95
C ALA A 152 -18.14 -5.65 15.19
N ALA A 153 -18.45 -5.14 16.40
CA ALA A 153 -19.80 -4.71 16.75
C ALA A 153 -20.24 -3.40 16.06
N LEU A 154 -19.27 -2.59 15.61
CA LEU A 154 -19.55 -1.35 14.89
C LEU A 154 -19.93 -1.58 13.42
N ILE A 155 -19.64 -2.74 12.86
CA ILE A 155 -19.98 -3.08 11.47
C ILE A 155 -21.39 -3.67 11.43
N PRO A 156 -22.42 -2.96 10.87
CA PRO A 156 -23.76 -3.50 10.77
C PRO A 156 -23.76 -4.76 9.87
N ALA A 157 -24.54 -5.76 10.24
CA ALA A 157 -24.57 -7.06 9.56
C ALA A 157 -25.00 -6.95 8.07
N ASP A 158 -25.83 -5.98 7.73
CA ASP A 158 -26.26 -5.68 6.35
C ASP A 158 -25.23 -4.94 5.51
N GLN A 159 -24.16 -4.42 6.12
CA GLN A 159 -23.04 -3.74 5.47
C GLN A 159 -21.75 -4.57 5.51
N ALA A 160 -21.70 -5.60 6.34
CA ALA A 160 -20.53 -6.45 6.53
C ALA A 160 -20.14 -7.16 5.22
N THR A 161 -18.86 -7.08 4.90
CA THR A 161 -18.24 -7.82 3.79
C THR A 161 -17.12 -8.69 4.33
N ASP A 162 -16.61 -9.59 3.50
CA ASP A 162 -15.32 -10.23 3.76
C ASP A 162 -14.16 -9.30 3.38
N GLU A 163 -12.95 -9.62 3.82
CA GLU A 163 -11.75 -8.84 3.51
C GLU A 163 -11.36 -8.90 2.03
N ALA A 164 -11.88 -9.87 1.26
CA ALA A 164 -11.66 -9.96 -0.18
C ALA A 164 -12.25 -8.74 -0.91
N ALA A 165 -13.34 -8.14 -0.39
CA ALA A 165 -13.91 -6.91 -0.93
C ALA A 165 -12.93 -5.72 -0.81
N TYR A 166 -12.23 -5.58 0.34
CA TYR A 166 -11.17 -4.60 0.53
C TYR A 166 -10.01 -4.85 -0.43
N HIS A 167 -9.55 -6.11 -0.56
CA HIS A 167 -8.44 -6.42 -1.48
C HIS A 167 -8.82 -6.19 -2.94
N ALA A 168 -10.05 -6.50 -3.34
CA ALA A 168 -10.53 -6.18 -4.68
C ALA A 168 -10.53 -4.66 -4.93
N ALA A 169 -10.96 -3.86 -3.94
CA ALA A 169 -10.96 -2.41 -4.02
C ALA A 169 -9.52 -1.86 -4.14
N ARG A 170 -8.59 -2.25 -3.26
CA ARG A 170 -7.20 -1.76 -3.33
C ARG A 170 -6.52 -2.14 -4.64
N ILE A 171 -6.75 -3.36 -5.16
CA ILE A 171 -6.22 -3.82 -6.44
C ILE A 171 -6.80 -2.97 -7.58
N SER A 172 -8.10 -2.70 -7.57
CA SER A 172 -8.74 -1.86 -8.59
C SER A 172 -8.21 -0.43 -8.60
N ARG A 173 -7.73 0.07 -7.43
CA ARG A 173 -7.10 1.38 -7.28
C ARG A 173 -5.59 1.36 -7.51
N GLY A 174 -4.99 0.19 -7.74
CA GLY A 174 -3.55 0.06 -7.96
C GLY A 174 -2.70 0.27 -6.70
N LEU A 175 -3.22 -0.06 -5.51
CA LEU A 175 -2.56 0.11 -4.22
C LEU A 175 -1.84 -1.17 -3.79
N PRO A 176 -0.54 -1.31 -4.02
CA PRO A 176 0.20 -2.53 -3.68
C PRO A 176 0.45 -2.65 -2.17
N GLU A 177 0.61 -3.89 -1.71
CA GLU A 177 0.95 -4.23 -0.33
C GLU A 177 2.06 -5.28 -0.30
N CYS A 178 3.07 -5.08 0.55
CA CYS A 178 4.17 -6.02 0.77
C CYS A 178 3.66 -7.34 1.36
N GLY A 179 4.17 -8.43 0.84
CA GLY A 179 3.71 -9.79 1.20
C GLY A 179 2.56 -10.31 0.34
N LYS A 180 1.90 -9.42 -0.42
CA LYS A 180 0.82 -9.75 -1.36
C LYS A 180 1.22 -9.51 -2.82
N ASP A 181 1.67 -8.31 -3.13
CA ASP A 181 1.97 -7.90 -4.51
C ASP A 181 3.46 -7.88 -4.81
N PHE A 182 4.28 -7.83 -3.79
CA PHE A 182 5.73 -7.93 -3.86
C PHE A 182 6.30 -8.49 -2.55
N LEU A 183 7.47 -9.11 -2.65
CA LEU A 183 8.14 -9.68 -1.46
C LEU A 183 8.96 -8.60 -0.74
N ALA A 184 9.08 -8.75 0.58
CA ALA A 184 9.98 -7.92 1.38
C ALA A 184 11.41 -7.97 0.80
N GLN A 185 12.07 -6.82 0.76
CA GLN A 185 13.42 -6.61 0.25
C GLN A 185 13.61 -6.92 -1.25
N SER A 186 12.53 -7.14 -2.02
CA SER A 186 12.62 -7.37 -3.45
C SER A 186 12.51 -6.09 -4.30
N ALA A 187 11.75 -5.09 -3.85
CA ALA A 187 11.40 -3.91 -4.63
C ALA A 187 11.94 -2.60 -4.01
N PHE A 188 12.16 -1.60 -4.86
CA PHE A 188 12.38 -0.22 -4.46
C PHE A 188 11.03 0.52 -4.26
N PRO A 189 10.97 1.61 -3.47
CA PRO A 189 9.74 2.39 -3.29
C PRO A 189 9.07 2.82 -4.60
N HIS A 190 9.86 3.22 -5.60
CA HIS A 190 9.36 3.60 -6.92
C HIS A 190 8.69 2.43 -7.67
N GLU A 191 9.23 1.22 -7.53
CA GLU A 191 8.73 0.03 -8.23
C GLU A 191 7.33 -0.38 -7.76
N VAL A 192 7.01 -0.01 -6.52
CA VAL A 192 5.69 -0.23 -5.89
C VAL A 192 4.87 1.07 -5.80
N ASN A 193 5.24 2.09 -6.58
CA ASN A 193 4.56 3.37 -6.69
C ASN A 193 4.42 4.16 -5.37
N LEU A 194 5.21 3.86 -4.35
CA LEU A 194 5.11 4.51 -3.04
C LEU A 194 5.42 6.03 -3.14
N ASP A 195 6.28 6.43 -4.08
CA ASP A 195 6.57 7.82 -4.44
C ASP A 195 5.34 8.54 -4.99
N GLN A 196 4.50 7.85 -5.78
CA GLN A 196 3.29 8.39 -6.38
C GLN A 196 2.13 8.49 -5.38
N LEU A 197 2.16 7.65 -4.34
CA LEU A 197 1.17 7.61 -3.26
C LEU A 197 1.50 8.56 -2.10
N GLY A 198 2.54 9.40 -2.23
CA GLY A 198 2.95 10.33 -1.18
C GLY A 198 3.78 9.69 -0.06
N GLY A 199 4.18 8.44 -0.22
CA GLY A 199 4.91 7.68 0.82
C GLY A 199 6.43 7.91 0.81
N VAL A 200 6.95 8.80 -0.04
CA VAL A 200 8.38 9.15 -0.07
C VAL A 200 8.54 10.66 -0.02
N ALA A 201 9.15 11.16 1.04
CA ALA A 201 9.45 12.58 1.20
C ALA A 201 10.87 12.89 0.71
N PHE A 202 11.00 13.39 -0.51
CA PHE A 202 12.31 13.71 -1.13
C PHE A 202 12.97 14.96 -0.55
N ARG A 203 12.25 15.79 0.20
CA ARG A 203 12.75 17.07 0.74
C ARG A 203 13.04 17.06 2.24
N LYS A 204 12.72 15.96 2.93
CA LYS A 204 13.00 15.81 4.36
C LYS A 204 14.48 15.47 4.62
N GLY A 205 14.86 15.44 5.92
CA GLY A 205 16.16 14.98 6.38
C GLY A 205 16.49 13.53 6.01
N CYS A 206 17.62 13.04 6.51
CA CYS A 206 18.10 11.69 6.17
C CYS A 206 17.21 10.59 6.76
N TYR A 207 17.03 9.53 6.01
CA TYR A 207 16.43 8.27 6.46
C TYR A 207 17.18 7.06 5.85
N ILE A 208 16.93 5.86 6.37
CA ILE A 208 17.64 4.65 5.92
C ILE A 208 17.32 4.37 4.45
N GLY A 209 18.37 4.16 3.63
CA GLY A 209 18.24 3.84 2.20
C GLY A 209 17.96 5.03 1.28
N GLN A 210 17.87 6.26 1.82
CA GLN A 210 17.55 7.48 1.07
C GLN A 210 18.45 7.73 -0.13
N GLU A 211 19.76 7.46 -0.01
CA GLU A 211 20.70 7.77 -1.09
C GLU A 211 20.32 7.10 -2.42
N VAL A 212 19.94 5.81 -2.35
CA VAL A 212 19.53 5.06 -3.54
C VAL A 212 18.21 5.58 -4.09
N VAL A 213 17.23 5.82 -3.20
CA VAL A 213 15.88 6.32 -3.56
C VAL A 213 15.98 7.70 -4.21
N SER A 214 16.72 8.63 -3.62
CA SER A 214 16.93 9.97 -4.19
C SER A 214 17.67 9.93 -5.53
N ARG A 215 18.65 9.02 -5.69
CA ARG A 215 19.35 8.84 -6.96
C ARG A 215 18.41 8.31 -8.05
N MET A 216 17.50 7.38 -7.72
CA MET A 216 16.51 6.88 -8.67
C MET A 216 15.55 7.98 -9.13
N GLU A 217 15.09 8.82 -8.22
CA GLU A 217 14.23 9.97 -8.52
C GLU A 217 14.94 10.96 -9.44
N HIS A 218 16.12 11.46 -9.06
CA HIS A 218 16.86 12.47 -9.82
C HIS A 218 17.30 12.01 -11.21
N ARG A 219 17.57 10.72 -11.38
CA ARG A 219 17.99 10.16 -12.68
C ARG A 219 16.85 9.64 -13.52
N GLY A 220 15.61 9.62 -12.99
CA GLY A 220 14.47 9.03 -13.69
C GLY A 220 14.68 7.57 -14.07
N THR A 221 15.38 6.80 -13.22
CA THR A 221 15.83 5.43 -13.56
C THR A 221 14.85 4.34 -13.10
N ALA A 222 13.70 4.70 -12.55
CA ALA A 222 12.67 3.74 -12.15
C ALA A 222 12.00 3.14 -13.40
N ARG A 223 12.55 2.01 -13.88
CA ARG A 223 12.05 1.31 -15.07
C ARG A 223 10.96 0.29 -14.76
N THR A 224 10.77 -0.04 -13.48
CA THR A 224 9.69 -0.91 -13.00
C THR A 224 8.67 -0.05 -12.27
N ARG A 225 7.38 -0.29 -12.55
CA ARG A 225 6.24 0.36 -11.90
C ARG A 225 5.12 -0.65 -11.71
N THR A 226 4.37 -0.53 -10.64
CA THR A 226 3.19 -1.38 -10.44
C THR A 226 2.05 -0.89 -11.32
N MET A 227 1.57 -1.80 -12.17
CA MET A 227 0.43 -1.60 -13.06
C MET A 227 -0.73 -2.49 -12.63
N ILE A 228 -1.94 -2.09 -12.94
CA ILE A 228 -3.12 -2.93 -12.83
C ILE A 228 -3.19 -3.79 -14.10
N VAL A 229 -3.49 -5.07 -13.95
CA VAL A 229 -3.84 -5.95 -15.07
C VAL A 229 -5.27 -6.42 -14.92
N GLU A 230 -6.00 -6.49 -16.03
CA GLU A 230 -7.37 -6.98 -16.08
C GLU A 230 -7.43 -8.18 -17.01
N MET A 231 -7.81 -9.34 -16.48
CA MET A 231 -7.95 -10.58 -17.22
C MET A 231 -9.15 -10.52 -18.17
N LEU A 232 -8.91 -10.66 -19.47
CA LEU A 232 -9.94 -10.48 -20.50
C LEU A 232 -11.01 -11.58 -20.53
N ASN A 233 -10.70 -12.73 -19.95
CA ASN A 233 -11.62 -13.88 -19.86
C ASN A 233 -12.28 -14.05 -18.49
N GLY A 234 -12.06 -13.12 -17.55
CA GLY A 234 -12.64 -13.14 -16.21
C GLY A 234 -12.05 -14.18 -15.24
N PHE A 235 -11.03 -14.95 -15.66
CA PHE A 235 -10.37 -15.90 -14.77
C PHE A 235 -9.42 -15.21 -13.79
N ASN A 236 -9.39 -15.71 -12.57
CA ASN A 236 -8.40 -15.31 -11.57
C ASN A 236 -7.08 -16.07 -11.81
N VAL A 237 -5.94 -15.39 -11.68
CA VAL A 237 -4.61 -15.96 -11.81
C VAL A 237 -3.94 -15.98 -10.44
N MET A 238 -3.25 -17.06 -10.12
CA MET A 238 -2.51 -17.17 -8.86
C MET A 238 -1.36 -16.15 -8.81
N GLY A 239 -1.14 -15.56 -7.63
CA GLY A 239 0.02 -14.72 -7.38
C GLY A 239 1.33 -15.46 -7.68
N GLY A 240 2.34 -14.72 -8.13
CA GLY A 240 3.62 -15.27 -8.56
C GLY A 240 3.69 -15.67 -10.05
N ALA A 241 2.58 -15.56 -10.80
CA ALA A 241 2.58 -15.84 -12.24
C ALA A 241 3.39 -14.77 -13.01
N GLU A 242 4.10 -15.20 -14.05
CA GLU A 242 4.81 -14.28 -14.94
C GLU A 242 3.85 -13.52 -15.85
N CYS A 243 4.04 -12.20 -15.94
CA CYS A 243 3.43 -11.36 -16.95
C CYS A 243 4.38 -11.26 -18.14
N ARG A 244 3.92 -11.63 -19.33
CA ARG A 244 4.73 -11.74 -20.55
C ARG A 244 4.10 -11.04 -21.75
N ALA A 245 4.96 -10.58 -22.65
CA ALA A 245 4.62 -10.29 -24.03
C ALA A 245 5.49 -11.21 -24.93
N GLY A 246 4.89 -12.16 -25.61
CA GLY A 246 5.63 -13.25 -26.26
C GLY A 246 6.56 -13.98 -25.28
N ASP A 247 7.83 -14.11 -25.63
CA ASP A 247 8.87 -14.71 -24.78
C ASP A 247 9.46 -13.76 -23.73
N ARG A 248 9.11 -12.47 -23.76
CA ARG A 248 9.66 -11.43 -22.91
C ARG A 248 8.91 -11.31 -21.59
N VAL A 249 9.57 -11.51 -20.46
CA VAL A 249 9.02 -11.28 -19.13
C VAL A 249 8.95 -9.78 -18.87
N LEU A 250 7.76 -9.27 -18.55
CA LEU A 250 7.50 -7.90 -18.16
C LEU A 250 7.57 -7.73 -16.63
N GLY A 251 7.09 -8.71 -15.87
CA GLY A 251 7.04 -8.68 -14.41
C GLY A 251 6.46 -9.95 -13.82
N ILE A 252 6.29 -9.95 -12.50
CA ILE A 252 5.66 -11.05 -11.74
C ILE A 252 4.38 -10.52 -11.10
N GLY A 253 3.28 -11.23 -11.27
CA GLY A 253 1.98 -10.88 -10.70
C GLY A 253 1.97 -11.00 -9.19
N GLY A 254 1.36 -10.02 -8.53
CA GLY A 254 0.99 -10.06 -7.12
C GLY A 254 -0.35 -10.75 -6.92
N GLU A 255 -1.07 -10.32 -5.88
CA GLU A 255 -2.41 -10.82 -5.59
C GLU A 255 -3.39 -10.41 -6.70
N CYS A 256 -4.31 -11.31 -7.01
CA CYS A 256 -5.43 -11.05 -7.90
C CYS A 256 -6.74 -11.18 -7.13
N ALA A 257 -7.69 -10.29 -7.42
CA ALA A 257 -9.06 -10.36 -6.91
C ALA A 257 -10.05 -10.17 -8.05
N GLY A 258 -10.92 -11.13 -8.25
CA GLY A 258 -11.79 -11.17 -9.43
C GLY A 258 -10.96 -11.18 -10.71
N ALA A 259 -11.31 -10.29 -11.65
CA ALA A 259 -10.62 -10.18 -12.93
C ALA A 259 -9.42 -9.22 -12.92
N ARG A 260 -8.99 -8.70 -11.75
CA ARG A 260 -7.89 -7.73 -11.67
C ARG A 260 -6.76 -8.22 -10.78
N GLY A 261 -5.54 -7.79 -11.07
CA GLY A 261 -4.34 -8.05 -10.28
C GLY A 261 -3.35 -6.90 -10.39
N LEU A 262 -2.32 -6.92 -9.53
CA LEU A 262 -1.22 -5.96 -9.58
C LEU A 262 0.05 -6.64 -10.08
N VAL A 263 0.80 -5.94 -10.93
CA VAL A 263 2.06 -6.45 -11.48
C VAL A 263 3.10 -5.33 -11.43
N PRO A 264 4.13 -5.43 -10.59
CA PRO A 264 5.35 -4.65 -10.77
C PRO A 264 6.01 -5.07 -12.09
N MET A 265 5.96 -4.20 -13.11
CA MET A 265 6.45 -4.54 -14.44
C MET A 265 7.38 -3.50 -15.04
N ARG A 266 8.23 -3.94 -15.94
CA ARG A 266 9.15 -3.10 -16.71
C ARG A 266 8.38 -2.28 -17.72
N ILE A 267 8.19 -0.98 -17.42
CA ILE A 267 7.41 -0.05 -18.26
C ILE A 267 8.07 0.23 -19.62
N ASP A 268 9.40 0.16 -19.71
CA ASP A 268 10.12 0.26 -20.96
C ASP A 268 9.81 -0.93 -21.90
N ARG A 269 9.81 -2.16 -21.36
CA ARG A 269 9.43 -3.36 -22.12
C ARG A 269 7.94 -3.40 -22.46
N LEU A 270 7.11 -2.88 -21.55
CA LEU A 270 5.66 -2.74 -21.79
C LEU A 270 5.40 -1.84 -22.99
N ALA A 271 6.01 -0.64 -23.02
CA ALA A 271 5.85 0.30 -24.11
C ALA A 271 6.30 -0.29 -25.45
N GLU A 272 7.45 -1.01 -25.49
CA GLU A 272 7.92 -1.72 -26.68
C GLU A 272 6.92 -2.78 -27.16
N ALA A 273 6.36 -3.57 -26.23
CA ALA A 273 5.40 -4.62 -26.58
C ALA A 273 4.09 -4.04 -27.13
N LEU A 274 3.57 -2.97 -26.50
CA LEU A 274 2.36 -2.29 -26.96
C LEU A 274 2.57 -1.67 -28.35
N ALA A 275 3.70 -1.00 -28.58
CA ALA A 275 4.04 -0.42 -29.88
C ALA A 275 4.19 -1.50 -31.00
N ALA A 276 4.61 -2.71 -30.65
CA ALA A 276 4.67 -3.85 -31.55
C ALA A 276 3.32 -4.57 -31.73
N GLY A 277 2.27 -4.18 -31.03
CA GLY A 277 0.98 -4.85 -31.04
C GLY A 277 1.00 -6.28 -30.44
N GLU A 278 1.98 -6.56 -29.55
CA GLU A 278 2.12 -7.86 -28.91
C GLU A 278 1.01 -8.06 -27.86
N ALA A 279 0.42 -9.26 -27.81
CA ALA A 279 -0.52 -9.62 -26.76
C ALA A 279 0.23 -9.80 -25.43
N ILE A 280 -0.36 -9.25 -24.36
CA ILE A 280 0.16 -9.38 -23.00
C ILE A 280 -0.65 -10.43 -22.26
N ALA A 281 0.02 -11.32 -21.52
CA ALA A 281 -0.60 -12.36 -20.74
C ALA A 281 0.02 -12.48 -19.36
N LEU A 282 -0.81 -12.78 -18.35
CA LEU A 282 -0.42 -13.14 -16.98
C LEU A 282 -0.70 -14.62 -16.76
N GLY A 283 0.33 -15.42 -16.50
CA GLY A 283 0.18 -16.86 -16.35
C GLY A 283 -0.49 -17.55 -17.56
N GLY A 284 -0.29 -17.00 -18.77
CA GLY A 284 -0.93 -17.49 -20.02
C GLY A 284 -2.34 -16.93 -20.26
N VAL A 285 -2.93 -16.19 -19.33
CA VAL A 285 -4.24 -15.55 -19.49
C VAL A 285 -4.06 -14.17 -20.12
N PRO A 286 -4.70 -13.86 -21.27
CA PRO A 286 -4.63 -12.54 -21.90
C PRO A 286 -5.14 -11.45 -20.95
N VAL A 287 -4.39 -10.34 -20.86
CA VAL A 287 -4.71 -9.21 -19.99
C VAL A 287 -4.66 -7.88 -20.73
N ARG A 288 -5.44 -6.93 -20.24
CA ARG A 288 -5.29 -5.51 -20.50
C ARG A 288 -4.48 -4.90 -19.37
N VAL A 289 -3.46 -4.10 -19.71
CA VAL A 289 -2.68 -3.34 -18.71
C VAL A 289 -3.31 -1.97 -18.55
N ILE A 290 -3.46 -1.55 -17.30
CA ILE A 290 -4.09 -0.27 -16.92
C ILE A 290 -3.12 0.47 -16.01
N ARG A 291 -2.83 1.72 -16.33
CA ARG A 291 -2.06 2.60 -15.45
C ARG A 291 -2.97 3.08 -14.31
N PRO A 292 -2.55 3.00 -13.02
CA PRO A 292 -3.33 3.57 -11.91
C PRO A 292 -3.60 5.07 -12.11
N ASP A 293 -4.77 5.54 -11.72
CA ASP A 293 -5.20 6.94 -11.95
C ASP A 293 -4.29 7.98 -11.28
N TYR A 294 -3.74 7.65 -10.11
CA TYR A 294 -2.80 8.52 -9.39
C TYR A 294 -1.41 8.58 -10.02
N ALA A 295 -1.07 7.64 -10.91
CA ALA A 295 0.27 7.50 -11.45
C ALA A 295 0.58 8.58 -12.49
N ARG A 296 1.69 9.27 -12.30
CA ARG A 296 2.17 10.38 -13.15
C ARG A 296 3.45 10.04 -13.91
N PHE A 297 4.01 8.85 -13.70
CA PHE A 297 5.18 8.42 -14.45
C PHE A 297 4.84 8.20 -15.93
N PRO A 298 5.75 8.57 -16.84
CA PRO A 298 5.51 8.40 -18.26
C PRO A 298 5.51 6.90 -18.61
N VAL A 299 4.50 6.47 -19.31
CA VAL A 299 4.41 5.17 -19.99
C VAL A 299 3.49 5.36 -21.19
N ASP A 300 3.99 4.98 -22.35
CA ASP A 300 3.18 4.98 -23.55
C ASP A 300 2.28 3.74 -23.51
N MET A 301 0.99 3.97 -23.45
CA MET A 301 -0.02 2.92 -23.38
C MET A 301 -0.62 2.57 -24.75
N GLY A 302 -0.11 3.17 -25.84
CA GLY A 302 -0.57 2.93 -27.20
C GLY A 302 -1.78 3.75 -27.61
#